data_fd6e15f18edd7a62248a0895369359df
#
_entry.id   fd6e15f18edd7a62248a0895369359df
#
_cell.length_a   1.000
_cell.length_b   1.000
_cell.length_c   1.000
_cell.angle_alpha   90.00
_cell.angle_beta   90.00
_cell.angle_gamma   90.00
#
_symmetry.space_group_name_H-M   'P 1'
#
loop_
_entity.id
_entity.type
_entity.pdbx_description
1 polymer ?
#
loop_
_entity_poly.entity_id
_entity_poly.type
_entity_poly.pdbx_seq_one_letter_code
_entity_poly.pdbx_strand_id
1 'polypeptide(L)'
;MYLSTKLFENYSVAIRQWKAAHSHCELLHGYALKFKVWFESDIDKQLDEMNWIVDFGGFKDPPIGNGLKDWMNYMWDHTTLIQADDPYRSYFEALQVEGLAKVHFLEKMGAESCAKLVYDKFNDVLSKTDAARCKVIKVECFETDKNSAIYQEKHLL
;
A
#
# COMPACT_ATOMS: atom_id res chain seq x y z
N MET A 1 21.63 -11.44 8.25
CA MET A 1 20.43 -10.55 8.23
C MET A 1 19.24 -11.35 7.77
N TYR A 2 18.11 -11.23 8.46
CA TYR A 2 16.87 -11.92 8.11
C TYR A 2 15.90 -10.96 7.46
N LEU A 3 15.19 -11.44 6.45
CA LEU A 3 14.05 -10.76 5.84
C LEU A 3 12.80 -11.63 5.98
N SER A 4 11.68 -11.00 6.31
CA SER A 4 10.37 -11.63 6.24
C SER A 4 9.51 -10.94 5.20
N THR A 5 8.58 -11.65 4.61
CA THR A 5 7.65 -11.05 3.64
C THR A 5 6.21 -11.40 3.99
N LYS A 6 5.31 -10.44 3.74
CA LYS A 6 3.87 -10.65 3.81
C LYS A 6 3.20 -10.16 2.55
N LEU A 7 2.29 -10.97 2.03
CA LEU A 7 1.43 -10.63 0.90
C LEU A 7 0.06 -10.16 1.43
N PHE A 8 -0.34 -8.97 1.00
CA PHE A 8 -1.70 -8.44 1.16
C PHE A 8 -2.34 -8.43 -0.21
N GLU A 9 -3.47 -9.11 -0.38
CA GLU A 9 -4.05 -9.34 -1.70
C GLU A 9 -5.58 -9.26 -1.71
N ASN A 10 -6.16 -9.37 -2.90
CA ASN A 10 -7.60 -9.33 -3.17
C ASN A 10 -8.24 -7.95 -2.93
N TYR A 11 -7.51 -6.88 -3.22
CA TYR A 11 -8.04 -5.53 -3.15
C TYR A 11 -8.65 -5.13 -4.49
N SER A 12 -9.98 -5.01 -4.52
CA SER A 12 -10.73 -4.57 -5.69
C SER A 12 -10.66 -3.05 -5.81
N VAL A 13 -10.00 -2.55 -6.87
CA VAL A 13 -9.91 -1.12 -7.14
C VAL A 13 -10.36 -0.79 -8.55
N ALA A 14 -10.92 0.41 -8.71
CA ALA A 14 -11.08 1.06 -9.99
C ALA A 14 -10.13 2.27 -10.02
N ILE A 15 -9.37 2.41 -11.09
CA ILE A 15 -8.38 3.48 -11.23
C ILE A 15 -8.44 4.12 -12.61
N ARG A 16 -7.96 5.35 -12.71
CA ARG A 16 -7.61 5.98 -13.98
C ARG A 16 -6.40 6.87 -13.83
N GLN A 17 -5.59 6.95 -14.89
CA GLN A 17 -4.53 7.93 -15.03
C GLN A 17 -4.88 8.89 -16.16
N TRP A 18 -5.44 10.03 -15.81
CA TRP A 18 -5.97 10.99 -16.77
C TRP A 18 -4.91 11.58 -17.72
N LYS A 19 -3.64 11.58 -17.29
CA LYS A 19 -2.53 12.06 -18.12
C LYS A 19 -2.09 11.06 -19.18
N ALA A 20 -2.56 9.82 -19.09
CA ALA A 20 -2.20 8.76 -20.06
C ALA A 20 -3.16 8.73 -21.26
N ALA A 21 -3.38 9.88 -21.90
CA ALA A 21 -4.30 10.04 -23.03
C ALA A 21 -3.93 9.19 -24.27
N HIS A 22 -2.69 8.71 -24.34
CA HIS A 22 -2.17 7.81 -25.39
C HIS A 22 -2.49 6.33 -25.11
N SER A 23 -3.11 6.00 -24.00
CA SER A 23 -3.29 4.64 -23.50
C SER A 23 -4.70 4.44 -22.94
N HIS A 24 -5.12 3.18 -22.84
CA HIS A 24 -6.36 2.81 -22.16
C HIS A 24 -6.36 3.14 -20.66
N CYS A 25 -5.22 3.47 -20.07
CA CYS A 25 -5.09 3.86 -18.67
C CYS A 25 -5.81 5.18 -18.32
N GLU A 26 -6.15 6.00 -19.32
CA GLU A 26 -7.00 7.18 -19.12
C GLU A 26 -8.45 6.82 -18.79
N LEU A 27 -8.89 5.65 -19.21
CA LEU A 27 -10.23 5.15 -18.91
C LEU A 27 -10.28 4.57 -17.49
N LEU A 28 -11.43 4.73 -16.85
CA LEU A 28 -11.66 4.05 -15.58
C LEU A 28 -11.67 2.53 -15.80
N HIS A 29 -10.79 1.83 -15.08
CA HIS A 29 -10.62 0.39 -15.22
C HIS A 29 -10.26 -0.25 -13.87
N GLY A 30 -10.42 -1.55 -13.76
CA GLY A 30 -10.27 -2.29 -12.54
C GLY A 30 -9.01 -3.14 -12.47
N TYR A 31 -8.48 -3.27 -11.25
CA TYR A 31 -7.44 -4.23 -10.91
C TYR A 31 -7.78 -4.96 -9.60
N ALA A 32 -7.23 -6.15 -9.44
CA ALA A 32 -7.13 -6.81 -8.14
C ALA A 32 -5.73 -6.52 -7.58
N LEU A 33 -5.58 -5.39 -6.88
CA LEU A 33 -4.28 -4.98 -6.34
C LEU A 33 -3.81 -5.97 -5.27
N LYS A 34 -2.52 -6.19 -5.26
CA LYS A 34 -1.84 -6.88 -4.15
C LYS A 34 -0.51 -6.21 -3.85
N PHE A 35 -0.10 -6.31 -2.60
CA PHE A 35 1.13 -5.71 -2.11
C PHE A 35 1.95 -6.77 -1.40
N LYS A 36 3.19 -6.93 -1.82
CA LYS A 36 4.18 -7.72 -1.08
C LYS A 36 5.08 -6.76 -0.32
N VAL A 37 5.19 -6.99 0.97
CA VAL A 37 5.94 -6.13 1.90
C VAL A 37 7.08 -6.92 2.48
N TRP A 38 8.30 -6.37 2.45
CA TRP A 38 9.51 -6.95 3.02
C TRP A 38 9.88 -6.22 4.29
N PHE A 39 10.08 -7.00 5.34
CA PHE A 39 10.47 -6.54 6.67
C PHE A 39 11.90 -6.97 6.96
N GLU A 40 12.67 -6.08 7.53
CA GLU A 40 14.04 -6.30 8.00
C GLU A 40 14.08 -6.07 9.51
N SER A 41 14.81 -6.92 10.22
CA SER A 41 15.10 -6.66 11.63
C SER A 41 16.20 -5.61 11.76
N ASP A 42 16.15 -4.82 12.83
CA ASP A 42 17.26 -3.97 13.23
C ASP A 42 18.51 -4.83 13.46
N ILE A 43 19.68 -4.32 13.02
CA ILE A 43 20.97 -5.03 13.07
C ILE A 43 21.29 -5.51 14.50
N ASP A 44 20.95 -4.72 15.50
CA ASP A 44 21.21 -5.01 16.91
C ASP A 44 20.12 -5.82 17.60
N LYS A 45 18.97 -6.00 16.94
CA LYS A 45 17.78 -6.66 17.51
C LYS A 45 17.28 -7.75 16.56
N GLN A 46 18.08 -8.78 16.38
CA GLN A 46 17.88 -9.79 15.35
C GLN A 46 16.46 -10.35 15.27
N LEU A 47 16.12 -11.21 16.20
CA LEU A 47 14.82 -11.87 16.26
C LEU A 47 14.23 -11.71 17.65
N ASP A 48 12.92 -11.84 17.78
CA ASP A 48 12.28 -11.89 19.10
C ASP A 48 12.47 -13.24 19.78
N GLU A 49 11.87 -13.41 20.95
CA GLU A 49 11.94 -14.66 21.73
C GLU A 49 11.31 -15.88 21.00
N MET A 50 10.46 -15.62 20.00
CA MET A 50 9.86 -16.63 19.14
C MET A 50 10.67 -16.87 17.86
N ASN A 51 11.80 -16.19 17.70
CA ASN A 51 12.63 -16.17 16.51
C ASN A 51 11.94 -15.52 15.28
N TRP A 52 11.10 -14.54 15.50
CA TRP A 52 10.43 -13.78 14.43
C TRP A 52 11.02 -12.38 14.26
N ILE A 53 10.95 -11.87 13.03
CA ILE A 53 11.20 -10.46 12.73
C ILE A 53 9.99 -9.62 13.16
N VAL A 54 8.80 -10.07 12.77
CA VAL A 54 7.52 -9.42 13.04
C VAL A 54 6.42 -10.47 13.13
N ASP A 55 5.46 -10.26 14.00
CA ASP A 55 4.26 -11.09 14.09
C ASP A 55 3.28 -10.70 12.98
N PHE A 56 3.11 -11.55 11.97
CA PHE A 56 2.17 -11.31 10.88
C PHE A 56 0.70 -11.28 11.34
N GLY A 57 0.36 -11.97 12.42
CA GLY A 57 -0.97 -11.91 13.02
C GLY A 57 -1.28 -10.56 13.64
N GLY A 58 -0.26 -9.88 14.15
CA GLY A 58 -0.36 -8.60 14.84
C GLY A 58 -0.76 -7.41 13.97
N PHE A 59 -0.80 -7.55 12.65
CA PHE A 59 -1.25 -6.48 11.75
C PHE A 59 -2.74 -6.17 11.85
N LYS A 60 -3.51 -7.02 12.50
CA LYS A 60 -4.94 -6.80 12.74
C LYS A 60 -5.19 -5.88 13.92
N ASP A 61 -4.40 -6.02 14.98
CA ASP A 61 -4.61 -5.38 16.27
C ASP A 61 -3.33 -4.75 16.82
N PRO A 62 -3.43 -3.76 17.74
CA PRO A 62 -2.30 -3.30 18.52
C PRO A 62 -1.65 -4.48 19.32
N PRO A 63 -0.37 -4.41 19.69
CA PRO A 63 0.54 -3.27 19.51
C PRO A 63 1.21 -3.20 18.12
N ILE A 64 1.23 -4.30 17.36
CA ILE A 64 1.85 -4.34 16.04
C ILE A 64 0.83 -3.92 15.00
N GLY A 65 1.24 -3.08 14.08
CA GLY A 65 0.42 -2.72 12.96
C GLY A 65 -0.69 -1.70 13.25
N ASN A 66 -1.07 -1.49 14.48
CA ASN A 66 -2.06 -0.47 14.87
C ASN A 66 -3.23 -0.34 13.88
N GLY A 67 -3.81 -1.48 13.48
CA GLY A 67 -4.87 -1.54 12.49
C GLY A 67 -4.39 -1.41 11.04
N LEU A 68 -3.14 -1.76 10.73
CA LEU A 68 -2.62 -1.70 9.35
C LEU A 68 -3.44 -2.55 8.37
N LYS A 69 -3.94 -3.69 8.80
CA LYS A 69 -4.84 -4.48 7.96
C LYS A 69 -6.13 -3.74 7.64
N ASP A 70 -6.73 -3.08 8.62
CA ASP A 70 -7.93 -2.26 8.42
C ASP A 70 -7.63 -1.06 7.53
N TRP A 71 -6.47 -0.43 7.70
CA TRP A 71 -6.04 0.64 6.82
C TRP A 71 -5.85 0.16 5.37
N MET A 72 -5.25 -1.02 5.16
CA MET A 72 -5.10 -1.61 3.83
C MET A 72 -6.47 -1.86 3.18
N ASN A 73 -7.43 -2.41 3.92
CA ASN A 73 -8.78 -2.62 3.44
C ASN A 73 -9.48 -1.29 3.11
N TYR A 74 -9.33 -0.29 3.97
CA TYR A 74 -9.91 1.05 3.76
C TYR A 74 -9.32 1.73 2.51
N MET A 75 -8.01 1.65 2.35
CA MET A 75 -7.33 2.32 1.23
C MET A 75 -7.58 1.64 -0.12
N TRP A 76 -7.59 0.31 -0.13
CA TRP A 76 -7.45 -0.42 -1.38
C TRP A 76 -8.62 -1.31 -1.73
N ASP A 77 -9.48 -1.70 -0.79
CA ASP A 77 -10.56 -2.63 -1.09
C ASP A 77 -11.87 -1.93 -1.43
N HIS A 78 -12.49 -2.30 -2.55
CA HIS A 78 -13.71 -1.67 -3.07
C HIS A 78 -13.57 -0.15 -3.18
N THR A 79 -12.45 0.29 -3.73
CA THR A 79 -12.05 1.70 -3.74
C THR A 79 -11.81 2.18 -5.16
N THR A 80 -12.21 3.42 -5.43
CA THR A 80 -11.86 4.14 -6.66
C THR A 80 -10.71 5.09 -6.37
N LEU A 81 -9.63 4.95 -7.11
CA LEU A 81 -8.40 5.73 -6.94
C LEU A 81 -8.26 6.72 -8.08
N ILE A 82 -8.28 8.00 -7.77
CA ILE A 82 -8.24 9.10 -8.73
C ILE A 82 -7.09 10.04 -8.36
N GLN A 83 -6.35 10.51 -9.35
CA GLN A 83 -5.35 11.54 -9.10
C GLN A 83 -6.01 12.86 -8.71
N ALA A 84 -5.47 13.54 -7.71
CA ALA A 84 -6.12 14.69 -7.09
C ALA A 84 -6.36 15.85 -8.07
N ASP A 85 -5.53 15.98 -9.11
CA ASP A 85 -5.64 16.99 -10.15
C ASP A 85 -6.40 16.54 -11.41
N ASP A 86 -7.12 15.42 -11.33
CA ASP A 86 -7.96 14.94 -12.44
C ASP A 86 -9.02 16.00 -12.81
N PRO A 87 -9.11 16.42 -14.07
CA PRO A 87 -10.10 17.41 -14.51
C PRO A 87 -11.55 16.99 -14.27
N TYR A 88 -11.81 15.68 -14.13
CA TYR A 88 -13.13 15.12 -13.87
C TYR A 88 -13.37 14.77 -12.40
N ARG A 89 -12.55 15.28 -11.50
CA ARG A 89 -12.62 15.02 -10.06
C ARG A 89 -14.03 15.21 -9.51
N SER A 90 -14.75 16.23 -9.95
CA SER A 90 -16.10 16.54 -9.45
C SER A 90 -17.11 15.42 -9.70
N TYR A 91 -16.96 14.64 -10.76
CA TYR A 91 -17.83 13.47 -11.01
C TYR A 91 -17.59 12.37 -9.96
N PHE A 92 -16.33 12.14 -9.59
CA PHE A 92 -15.98 11.15 -8.58
C PHE A 92 -16.37 11.59 -7.17
N GLU A 93 -16.25 12.88 -6.86
CA GLU A 93 -16.76 13.46 -5.61
C GLU A 93 -18.29 13.28 -5.51
N ALA A 94 -19.02 13.49 -6.61
CA ALA A 94 -20.46 13.25 -6.65
C ALA A 94 -20.84 11.80 -6.39
N LEU A 95 -20.14 10.84 -6.98
CA LEU A 95 -20.33 9.41 -6.72
C LEU A 95 -20.14 9.08 -5.23
N GLN A 96 -19.13 9.67 -4.60
CA GLN A 96 -18.87 9.46 -3.17
C GLN A 96 -19.97 10.08 -2.30
N VAL A 97 -20.41 11.30 -2.61
CA VAL A 97 -21.50 11.99 -1.89
C VAL A 97 -22.79 11.19 -1.96
N GLU A 98 -23.11 10.62 -3.12
CA GLU A 98 -24.30 9.77 -3.32
C GLU A 98 -24.15 8.37 -2.71
N GLY A 99 -23.00 8.04 -2.14
CA GLY A 99 -22.75 6.73 -1.54
C GLY A 99 -22.56 5.59 -2.56
N LEU A 100 -22.25 5.92 -3.81
CA LEU A 100 -22.08 4.96 -4.91
C LEU A 100 -20.65 4.47 -5.04
N ALA A 101 -19.68 5.18 -4.49
CA ALA A 101 -18.28 4.83 -4.54
C ALA A 101 -17.55 5.31 -3.28
N LYS A 102 -16.54 4.57 -2.87
CA LYS A 102 -15.51 5.03 -1.95
C LYS A 102 -14.34 5.54 -2.80
N VAL A 103 -14.04 6.82 -2.73
CA VAL A 103 -13.04 7.46 -3.59
C VAL A 103 -11.89 8.00 -2.75
N HIS A 104 -10.67 7.68 -3.16
CA HIS A 104 -9.45 8.32 -2.63
C HIS A 104 -8.78 9.12 -3.74
N PHE A 105 -8.51 10.39 -3.43
CA PHE A 105 -7.77 11.27 -4.32
C PHE A 105 -6.30 11.24 -3.91
N LEU A 106 -5.46 10.68 -4.77
CA LEU A 106 -4.04 10.54 -4.54
C LEU A 106 -3.27 11.65 -5.25
N GLU A 107 -2.21 12.13 -4.64
CA GLU A 107 -1.34 13.15 -5.26
C GLU A 107 -0.77 12.64 -6.60
N LYS A 108 -0.35 11.38 -6.63
CA LYS A 108 0.16 10.69 -7.83
C LYS A 108 -0.53 9.35 -7.98
N MET A 109 -0.88 8.99 -9.21
CA MET A 109 -1.54 7.74 -9.53
C MET A 109 -0.59 6.82 -10.31
N GLY A 110 -0.45 5.58 -9.87
CA GLY A 110 0.39 4.55 -10.45
C GLY A 110 0.79 3.51 -9.40
N ALA A 111 1.21 2.33 -9.84
CA ALA A 111 1.65 1.26 -8.95
C ALA A 111 2.86 1.69 -8.09
N GLU A 112 3.74 2.52 -8.64
CA GLU A 112 4.90 3.09 -7.96
C GLU A 112 4.49 3.93 -6.75
N SER A 113 3.53 4.82 -6.95
CA SER A 113 3.01 5.69 -5.90
C SER A 113 2.23 4.90 -4.85
N CYS A 114 1.49 3.89 -5.25
CA CYS A 114 0.78 3.00 -4.34
C CYS A 114 1.78 2.21 -3.46
N ALA A 115 2.84 1.68 -4.06
CA ALA A 115 3.90 0.99 -3.31
C ALA A 115 4.55 1.91 -2.28
N LYS A 116 4.86 3.15 -2.67
CA LYS A 116 5.43 4.14 -1.75
C LYS A 116 4.48 4.51 -0.61
N LEU A 117 3.20 4.68 -0.88
CA LEU A 117 2.19 4.96 0.17
C LEU A 117 2.15 3.85 1.24
N VAL A 118 2.16 2.60 0.81
CA VAL A 118 2.19 1.46 1.75
C VAL A 118 3.50 1.46 2.54
N TYR A 119 4.62 1.67 1.87
CA TYR A 119 5.94 1.76 2.50
C TYR A 119 5.97 2.82 3.61
N ASP A 120 5.54 4.04 3.29
CA ASP A 120 5.55 5.17 4.23
C ASP A 120 4.62 4.91 5.42
N LYS A 121 3.40 4.42 5.16
CA LYS A 121 2.41 4.14 6.19
C LYS A 121 2.87 3.05 7.16
N PHE A 122 3.39 1.94 6.63
CA PHE A 122 3.87 0.85 7.46
C PHE A 122 5.03 1.30 8.35
N ASN A 123 6.01 2.01 7.80
CA ASN A 123 7.13 2.50 8.59
C ASN A 123 6.73 3.55 9.62
N ASP A 124 5.79 4.43 9.30
CA ASP A 124 5.27 5.39 10.27
C ASP A 124 4.63 4.67 11.47
N VAL A 125 3.79 3.67 11.21
CA VAL A 125 3.12 2.92 12.28
C VAL A 125 4.11 2.07 13.06
N LEU A 126 4.97 1.29 12.40
CA LEU A 126 5.93 0.41 13.06
C LEU A 126 6.88 1.19 13.98
N SER A 127 7.33 2.37 13.56
CA SER A 127 8.24 3.21 14.35
C SER A 127 7.63 3.69 15.68
N LYS A 128 6.32 3.70 15.78
CA LYS A 128 5.54 4.17 16.95
C LYS A 128 5.03 3.03 17.84
N THR A 129 5.40 1.79 17.55
CA THR A 129 4.95 0.59 18.26
C THR A 129 6.13 -0.17 18.87
N ASP A 130 5.84 -1.20 19.65
CA ASP A 130 6.85 -2.12 20.19
C ASP A 130 7.55 -2.92 19.06
N ALA A 131 7.02 -2.87 17.83
CA ALA A 131 7.63 -3.43 16.65
C ALA A 131 8.68 -2.52 15.99
N ALA A 132 9.07 -1.41 16.61
CA ALA A 132 10.11 -0.49 16.11
C ALA A 132 11.49 -1.16 15.89
N ARG A 133 11.67 -2.39 16.37
CA ARG A 133 12.82 -3.24 16.08
C ARG A 133 12.87 -3.75 14.64
N CYS A 134 11.80 -3.62 13.89
CA CYS A 134 11.75 -3.96 12.46
C CYS A 134 11.28 -2.77 11.63
N LYS A 135 11.65 -2.78 10.37
CA LYS A 135 11.23 -1.79 9.39
C LYS A 135 10.85 -2.46 8.07
N VAL A 136 10.01 -1.80 7.32
CA VAL A 136 9.77 -2.14 5.93
C VAL A 136 10.90 -1.56 5.08
N ILE A 137 11.51 -2.39 4.26
CA ILE A 137 12.60 -1.96 3.37
C ILE A 137 12.18 -1.93 1.91
N LYS A 138 11.10 -2.63 1.57
CA LYS A 138 10.65 -2.78 0.20
C LYS A 138 9.16 -3.08 0.17
N VAL A 139 8.46 -2.48 -0.78
CA VAL A 139 7.06 -2.80 -1.11
C VAL A 139 6.94 -2.98 -2.62
N GLU A 140 6.29 -4.03 -3.04
CA GLU A 140 5.92 -4.28 -4.42
C GLU A 140 4.41 -4.22 -4.56
N CYS A 141 3.92 -3.35 -5.44
CA CYS A 141 2.51 -3.23 -5.81
C CYS A 141 2.28 -3.90 -7.15
N PHE A 142 1.41 -4.90 -7.17
CA PHE A 142 1.02 -5.63 -8.37
C PHE A 142 -0.32 -5.09 -8.87
N GLU A 143 -0.34 -4.59 -10.10
CA GLU A 143 -1.58 -4.31 -10.83
C GLU A 143 -2.19 -5.61 -11.35
N THR A 144 -1.33 -6.46 -11.88
CA THR A 144 -1.63 -7.82 -12.36
C THR A 144 -0.49 -8.76 -11.96
N ASP A 145 -0.64 -10.04 -12.21
CA ASP A 145 0.45 -11.01 -11.98
C ASP A 145 1.67 -10.78 -12.89
N LYS A 146 1.50 -9.98 -13.96
CA LYS A 146 2.55 -9.70 -14.93
C LYS A 146 3.23 -8.35 -14.75
N ASN A 147 2.54 -7.40 -14.13
CA ASN A 147 3.00 -6.01 -14.02
C ASN A 147 2.98 -5.57 -12.56
N SER A 148 4.13 -5.16 -12.09
CA SER A 148 4.29 -4.62 -10.74
C SER A 148 5.28 -3.46 -10.73
N ALA A 149 5.21 -2.67 -9.67
CA ALA A 149 6.20 -1.65 -9.36
C ALA A 149 6.72 -1.83 -7.93
N ILE A 150 7.98 -1.50 -7.73
CA ILE A 150 8.65 -1.65 -6.45
C ILE A 150 9.10 -0.29 -5.95
N TYR A 151 8.80 0.00 -4.70
CA TYR A 151 9.45 1.04 -3.92
C TYR A 151 10.37 0.41 -2.88
N GLN A 152 11.60 0.84 -2.84
CA GLN A 152 12.58 0.46 -1.82
C GLN A 152 13.50 1.63 -1.49
N GLU A 153 13.94 1.70 -0.25
CA GLU A 153 14.94 2.67 0.16
C GLU A 153 16.28 2.38 -0.53
N LYS A 154 16.95 3.42 -1.00
CA LYS A 154 18.32 3.25 -1.47
C LYS A 154 19.20 2.98 -0.26
N HIS A 155 19.78 1.81 -0.19
CA HIS A 155 20.92 1.60 0.70
C HIS A 155 22.06 2.49 0.19
N LEU A 156 22.41 3.50 0.94
CA LEU A 156 23.66 4.23 0.72
C LEU A 156 24.79 3.22 1.00
N LEU A 157 25.43 2.79 -0.07
CA LEU A 157 26.67 2.01 0.00
C LEU A 157 27.79 2.85 0.64
#